data_2f252d3ef1a913691a57f83acbfe0f18
#
_entry.id   2f252d3ef1a913691a57f83acbfe0f18
#
_cell.length_a   1.000
_cell.length_b   1.000
_cell.length_c   1.000
_cell.angle_alpha   90.00
_cell.angle_beta   90.00
_cell.angle_gamma   90.00
#
_symmetry.space_group_name_H-M   'P 1'
#
loop_
_entity.id
_entity.type
_entity.pdbx_description
1 polymer ?
#
loop_
_entity_poly.entity_id
_entity_poly.type
_entity_poly.pdbx_seq_one_letter_code
_entity_poly.pdbx_strand_id
1 'polypeptide(L)'
;MKTESEKFQNNLEPINVWENEGGYNPPPSYEGIELPTNYQKFIHLSRYARWNEDKQRRELWHETVARYFDFFTKHLKEKHNYELNHRHTLEEAVLNLEIMPSMRALMSAGKALEQDNVAGFNCSYVAVDTPRAFDETLYILMCGTGVGFSVERQYINKLPDLPEEINYTDTVVKVADSKIGWAKAYKEFMSLLYSGQIPKWDVSNVRPHGARLKTFGGRASGPAPLEDLFQFTANIFFDAVAKGQKKLVSIDCHDLMCKVAEVVVVGGVRRSALISLSNLSDERMR
;
A
#
# COMPACT_ATOMS: atom_id res chain seq x y z
N MET A 1 10.73 29.97 39.94
CA MET A 1 11.01 29.32 38.63
C MET A 1 9.69 28.78 38.12
N LYS A 2 9.10 29.43 37.13
CA LYS A 2 7.87 28.93 36.48
C LYS A 2 8.27 27.80 35.53
N THR A 3 7.52 26.72 35.54
CA THR A 3 7.79 25.54 34.68
C THR A 3 7.60 25.88 33.20
N GLU A 4 8.33 25.23 32.30
CA GLU A 4 8.25 25.47 30.86
C GLU A 4 6.83 25.29 30.28
N SER A 5 5.95 24.55 30.94
CA SER A 5 4.55 24.41 30.57
C SER A 5 3.71 25.68 30.74
N GLU A 6 4.10 26.59 31.65
CA GLU A 6 3.40 27.87 31.89
C GLU A 6 3.76 28.94 30.84
N LYS A 7 4.83 28.76 30.06
CA LYS A 7 5.23 29.69 28.99
C LYS A 7 4.47 29.50 27.72
N PHE A 8 3.83 28.33 27.52
CA PHE A 8 3.06 28.02 26.31
C PHE A 8 1.60 28.50 26.33
N GLN A 9 1.07 28.90 27.50
CA GLN A 9 -0.36 29.23 27.61
C GLN A 9 -0.70 30.73 27.40
N ASN A 10 0.26 31.63 27.23
CA ASN A 10 0.00 33.06 27.28
C ASN A 10 0.08 33.82 25.94
N ASN A 11 0.12 33.18 24.79
CA ASN A 11 0.14 33.88 23.49
C ASN A 11 -0.89 33.41 22.49
N LEU A 12 -2.01 32.83 22.91
CA LEU A 12 -3.14 32.58 22.05
C LEU A 12 -4.13 33.75 22.18
N GLU A 13 -3.96 34.78 21.38
CA GLU A 13 -5.06 35.69 21.11
C GLU A 13 -6.18 34.89 20.40
N PRO A 14 -7.45 35.11 20.79
CA PRO A 14 -8.54 34.42 20.12
C PRO A 14 -8.57 34.84 18.64
N ILE A 15 -8.28 33.92 17.73
CA ILE A 15 -8.42 34.14 16.31
C ILE A 15 -9.88 34.42 16.01
N ASN A 16 -10.20 35.65 15.61
CA ASN A 16 -11.52 36.02 15.09
C ASN A 16 -11.75 35.30 13.76
N VAL A 17 -12.43 34.16 13.83
CA VAL A 17 -12.64 33.23 12.70
C VAL A 17 -13.67 33.75 11.66
N TRP A 18 -14.26 34.95 11.88
CA TRP A 18 -15.48 35.33 11.17
C TRP A 18 -15.36 36.55 10.22
N GLU A 19 -14.19 37.10 10.02
CA GLU A 19 -14.03 38.22 9.09
C GLU A 19 -12.99 37.91 8.01
N ASN A 20 -13.42 37.24 6.92
CA ASN A 20 -12.88 37.49 5.58
C ASN A 20 -13.81 36.90 4.52
N GLU A 21 -14.70 37.75 4.01
CA GLU A 21 -15.43 37.48 2.77
C GLU A 21 -14.46 37.56 1.57
N GLY A 22 -14.33 36.43 0.84
CA GLY A 22 -14.17 36.43 -0.61
C GLY A 22 -12.95 37.08 -1.23
N GLY A 23 -11.73 36.69 -0.84
CA GLY A 23 -10.54 37.01 -1.61
C GLY A 23 -9.51 35.89 -1.48
N TYR A 24 -9.07 35.31 -2.62
CA TYR A 24 -7.91 34.42 -2.65
C TYR A 24 -6.68 35.23 -2.22
N ASN A 25 -6.29 35.09 -0.97
CA ASN A 25 -4.94 35.50 -0.52
C ASN A 25 -4.00 34.32 -0.80
N PRO A 26 -2.92 34.55 -1.57
CA PRO A 26 -1.90 33.53 -1.72
C PRO A 26 -1.37 33.20 -0.30
N PRO A 27 -1.11 31.91 -0.01
CA PRO A 27 -0.62 31.51 1.30
C PRO A 27 0.70 32.26 1.59
N PRO A 28 0.93 32.70 2.84
CA PRO A 28 2.21 33.26 3.23
C PRO A 28 3.32 32.26 2.89
N SER A 29 4.51 32.78 2.55
CA SER A 29 5.63 31.90 2.27
C SER A 29 6.05 31.25 3.61
N TYR A 30 5.82 29.97 3.75
CA TYR A 30 6.28 29.16 4.89
C TYR A 30 7.75 28.78 4.78
N GLU A 31 8.51 29.51 3.96
CA GLU A 31 9.96 29.32 3.82
C GLU A 31 10.63 29.60 5.16
N GLY A 32 11.41 28.62 5.63
CA GLY A 32 12.16 28.74 6.87
C GLY A 32 11.55 28.05 8.09
N ILE A 33 10.31 27.53 8.02
CA ILE A 33 9.77 26.72 9.11
C ILE A 33 10.47 25.35 9.10
N GLU A 34 11.27 25.11 10.13
CA GLU A 34 11.99 23.87 10.33
C GLU A 34 11.41 23.04 11.45
N LEU A 35 11.53 21.71 11.33
CA LEU A 35 11.19 20.80 12.43
C LEU A 35 12.12 21.03 13.65
N PRO A 36 11.57 21.01 14.89
CA PRO A 36 12.30 21.43 16.09
C PRO A 36 13.54 20.60 16.41
N THR A 37 13.51 19.28 16.13
CA THR A 37 14.58 18.37 16.52
C THR A 37 15.22 17.66 15.34
N ASN A 38 16.50 17.27 15.48
CA ASN A 38 17.21 16.48 14.47
C ASN A 38 16.54 15.12 14.22
N TYR A 39 15.92 14.53 15.24
CA TYR A 39 15.19 13.28 15.10
C TYR A 39 13.96 13.46 14.21
N GLN A 40 13.16 14.51 14.42
CA GLN A 40 12.01 14.84 13.57
C GLN A 40 12.44 15.12 12.12
N LYS A 41 13.55 15.87 11.92
CA LYS A 41 14.15 16.11 10.59
C LYS A 41 14.54 14.79 9.91
N PHE A 42 15.17 13.87 10.65
CA PHE A 42 15.54 12.54 10.13
C PHE A 42 14.30 11.72 9.75
N ILE A 43 13.28 11.66 10.62
CA ILE A 43 12.03 10.96 10.33
C ILE A 43 11.32 11.55 9.11
N HIS A 44 11.22 12.87 9.02
CA HIS A 44 10.65 13.56 7.87
C HIS A 44 11.39 13.17 6.58
N LEU A 45 12.70 13.34 6.53
CA LEU A 45 13.50 13.04 5.34
C LEU A 45 13.43 11.56 4.94
N SER A 46 13.42 10.65 5.92
CA SER A 46 13.43 9.21 5.66
C SER A 46 12.05 8.63 5.30
N ARG A 47 10.95 9.25 5.75
CA ARG A 47 9.60 8.69 5.65
C ARG A 47 8.60 9.52 4.83
N TYR A 48 8.62 10.85 4.96
CA TYR A 48 7.59 11.71 4.40
C TYR A 48 8.04 12.47 3.14
N ALA A 49 9.27 12.99 3.15
CA ALA A 49 9.78 13.84 2.09
C ALA A 49 9.91 13.10 0.76
N ARG A 50 9.37 13.68 -0.30
CA ARG A 50 9.54 13.20 -1.67
C ARG A 50 10.81 13.78 -2.28
N TRP A 51 11.35 13.09 -3.27
CA TRP A 51 12.44 13.63 -4.07
C TRP A 51 11.87 14.64 -5.05
N ASN A 52 12.43 15.85 -5.06
CA ASN A 52 12.12 16.90 -6.03
C ASN A 52 13.21 16.88 -7.12
N GLU A 53 12.81 16.54 -8.34
CA GLU A 53 13.75 16.42 -9.47
C GLU A 53 14.29 17.79 -9.89
N ASP A 54 13.50 18.85 -9.81
CA ASP A 54 13.91 20.19 -10.21
C ASP A 54 14.95 20.78 -9.25
N LYS A 55 14.75 20.54 -7.96
CA LYS A 55 15.64 21.03 -6.89
C LYS A 55 16.75 20.04 -6.53
N GLN A 56 16.79 18.84 -7.12
CA GLN A 56 17.75 17.75 -6.88
C GLN A 56 17.95 17.43 -5.38
N ARG A 57 16.87 17.53 -4.59
CA ARG A 57 16.84 17.25 -3.15
C ARG A 57 15.50 16.69 -2.73
N ARG A 58 15.43 16.22 -1.50
CA ARG A 58 14.15 15.90 -0.88
C ARG A 58 13.40 17.17 -0.47
N GLU A 59 12.07 17.05 -0.38
CA GLU A 59 11.20 18.10 0.13
C GLU A 59 11.62 18.56 1.51
N LEU A 60 11.48 19.86 1.77
CA LEU A 60 11.49 20.45 3.10
C LEU A 60 10.13 20.21 3.78
N TRP A 61 10.05 20.49 5.11
CA TRP A 61 8.83 20.22 5.87
C TRP A 61 7.62 20.98 5.30
N HIS A 62 7.76 22.27 5.07
CA HIS A 62 6.70 23.08 4.48
C HIS A 62 6.28 22.60 3.07
N GLU A 63 7.21 22.12 2.25
CA GLU A 63 6.89 21.58 0.91
C GLU A 63 6.09 20.26 1.01
N THR A 64 6.39 19.43 2.01
CA THR A 64 5.62 18.21 2.27
C THR A 64 4.19 18.54 2.73
N VAL A 65 4.02 19.53 3.60
CA VAL A 65 2.72 20.00 4.09
C VAL A 65 1.93 20.64 2.95
N ALA A 66 2.54 21.52 2.17
CA ALA A 66 1.91 22.16 1.01
C ALA A 66 1.40 21.11 0.01
N ARG A 67 2.23 20.11 -0.36
CA ARG A 67 1.83 19.00 -1.25
C ARG A 67 0.61 18.24 -0.73
N TYR A 68 0.53 18.00 0.59
CA TYR A 68 -0.62 17.36 1.19
C TYR A 68 -1.89 18.18 1.00
N PHE A 69 -1.86 19.45 1.34
CA PHE A 69 -3.03 20.32 1.24
C PHE A 69 -3.41 20.63 -0.21
N ASP A 70 -2.45 20.79 -1.11
CA ASP A 70 -2.71 20.96 -2.55
C ASP A 70 -3.47 19.78 -3.12
N PHE A 71 -3.02 18.56 -2.80
CA PHE A 71 -3.70 17.34 -3.24
C PHE A 71 -5.13 17.27 -2.71
N PHE A 72 -5.32 17.41 -1.40
CA PHE A 72 -6.65 17.24 -0.80
C PHE A 72 -7.61 18.36 -1.15
N THR A 73 -7.15 19.60 -1.25
CA THR A 73 -7.98 20.73 -1.71
C THR A 73 -8.48 20.49 -3.14
N LYS A 74 -7.58 20.09 -4.03
CA LYS A 74 -7.94 19.73 -5.40
C LYS A 74 -8.91 18.55 -5.44
N HIS A 75 -8.61 17.47 -4.72
CA HIS A 75 -9.43 16.26 -4.69
C HIS A 75 -10.83 16.51 -4.16
N LEU A 76 -10.98 17.27 -3.07
CA LEU A 76 -12.26 17.64 -2.49
C LEU A 76 -13.10 18.49 -3.44
N LYS A 77 -12.46 19.44 -4.11
CA LYS A 77 -13.15 20.30 -5.09
C LYS A 77 -13.62 19.50 -6.31
N GLU A 78 -12.72 18.70 -6.92
CA GLU A 78 -13.03 17.98 -8.17
C GLU A 78 -13.97 16.79 -7.97
N LYS A 79 -13.86 16.07 -6.87
CA LYS A 79 -14.63 14.82 -6.63
C LYS A 79 -15.87 15.01 -5.79
N HIS A 80 -15.89 16.01 -4.92
CA HIS A 80 -16.96 16.19 -3.94
C HIS A 80 -17.60 17.59 -4.00
N ASN A 81 -17.14 18.45 -4.92
CA ASN A 81 -17.57 19.84 -5.03
C ASN A 81 -17.53 20.58 -3.68
N TYR A 82 -16.52 20.27 -2.87
CA TYR A 82 -16.30 20.84 -1.54
C TYR A 82 -15.09 21.77 -1.55
N GLU A 83 -15.26 22.98 -1.04
CA GLU A 83 -14.16 23.94 -0.86
C GLU A 83 -13.64 23.90 0.57
N LEU A 84 -12.33 23.73 0.73
CA LEU A 84 -11.66 23.70 2.03
C LEU A 84 -11.42 25.13 2.52
N ASN A 85 -12.43 25.75 3.12
CA ASN A 85 -12.43 27.16 3.52
C ASN A 85 -11.38 27.50 4.61
N HIS A 86 -10.95 26.51 5.43
CA HIS A 86 -10.01 26.71 6.53
C HIS A 86 -8.62 26.12 6.21
N ARG A 87 -8.27 26.04 4.93
CA ARG A 87 -6.99 25.47 4.50
C ARG A 87 -5.80 26.07 5.24
N HIS A 88 -5.73 27.40 5.31
CA HIS A 88 -4.60 28.11 5.92
C HIS A 88 -4.42 27.74 7.41
N THR A 89 -5.50 27.79 8.19
CA THR A 89 -5.47 27.45 9.62
C THR A 89 -5.02 25.99 9.85
N LEU A 90 -5.51 25.07 9.01
CA LEU A 90 -5.13 23.65 9.10
C LEU A 90 -3.67 23.44 8.69
N GLU A 91 -3.21 24.15 7.66
CA GLU A 91 -1.83 24.09 7.17
C GLU A 91 -0.86 24.60 8.23
N GLU A 92 -1.15 25.73 8.87
CA GLU A 92 -0.37 26.26 10.01
C GLU A 92 -0.33 25.30 11.20
N ALA A 93 -1.47 24.74 11.59
CA ALA A 93 -1.52 23.77 12.68
C ALA A 93 -0.67 22.52 12.41
N VAL A 94 -0.62 22.04 11.16
CA VAL A 94 0.26 20.93 10.77
C VAL A 94 1.73 21.37 10.75
N LEU A 95 2.03 22.56 10.22
CA LEU A 95 3.39 23.09 10.17
C LEU A 95 3.99 23.24 11.58
N ASN A 96 3.18 23.72 12.52
CA ASN A 96 3.55 23.90 13.92
C ASN A 96 3.48 22.61 14.76
N LEU A 97 3.12 21.48 14.17
CA LEU A 97 2.97 20.18 14.84
C LEU A 97 1.86 20.15 15.92
N GLU A 98 0.90 21.04 15.87
CA GLU A 98 -0.27 21.05 16.76
C GLU A 98 -1.22 19.90 16.43
N ILE A 99 -1.35 19.57 15.13
CA ILE A 99 -2.06 18.42 14.64
C ILE A 99 -1.20 17.66 13.60
N MET A 100 -1.43 16.37 13.47
CA MET A 100 -0.76 15.56 12.46
C MET A 100 -1.78 14.76 11.65
N PRO A 101 -1.77 14.90 10.31
CA PRO A 101 -2.55 14.03 9.45
C PRO A 101 -2.06 12.58 9.53
N SER A 102 -2.87 11.65 9.00
CA SER A 102 -2.40 10.28 8.82
C SER A 102 -1.02 10.26 8.15
N MET A 103 -0.07 9.54 8.75
CA MET A 103 1.27 9.36 8.18
C MET A 103 1.18 8.92 6.71
N ARG A 104 0.27 8.01 6.42
CA ARG A 104 0.11 7.44 5.09
C ARG A 104 -0.41 8.49 4.10
N ALA A 105 -1.39 9.27 4.49
CA ALA A 105 -1.93 10.36 3.66
C ALA A 105 -0.88 11.45 3.41
N LEU A 106 -0.19 11.92 4.45
CA LEU A 106 0.87 12.92 4.32
C LEU A 106 2.02 12.45 3.41
N MET A 107 2.38 11.17 3.52
CA MET A 107 3.42 10.56 2.71
C MET A 107 3.00 10.32 1.26
N SER A 108 1.73 9.96 1.00
CA SER A 108 1.24 9.48 -0.30
C SER A 108 0.54 10.56 -1.11
N ALA A 109 0.14 11.68 -0.51
CA ALA A 109 -0.52 12.79 -1.20
C ALA A 109 0.22 13.18 -2.50
N GLY A 110 -0.53 13.54 -3.53
CA GLY A 110 -0.04 13.77 -4.88
C GLY A 110 -0.09 12.50 -5.75
N LYS A 111 0.88 12.31 -6.62
CA LYS A 111 0.89 11.28 -7.68
C LYS A 111 0.51 9.86 -7.23
N ALA A 112 0.85 9.47 -6.00
CA ALA A 112 0.54 8.13 -5.52
C ALA A 112 -0.96 7.95 -5.25
N LEU A 113 -1.60 8.91 -4.57
CA LEU A 113 -3.05 8.90 -4.32
C LEU A 113 -3.87 9.23 -5.58
N GLU A 114 -3.34 10.04 -6.51
CA GLU A 114 -3.98 10.26 -7.81
C GLU A 114 -4.10 8.97 -8.62
N GLN A 115 -3.10 8.10 -8.54
CA GLN A 115 -3.10 6.81 -9.23
C GLN A 115 -3.96 5.76 -8.51
N ASP A 116 -3.95 5.76 -7.17
CA ASP A 116 -4.56 4.71 -6.39
C ASP A 116 -4.82 5.12 -4.93
N ASN A 117 -6.09 5.23 -4.58
CA ASN A 117 -6.51 5.61 -3.23
C ASN A 117 -6.09 4.58 -2.16
N VAL A 118 -5.88 3.31 -2.52
CA VAL A 118 -5.42 2.26 -1.59
C VAL A 118 -4.11 2.65 -0.91
N ALA A 119 -3.25 3.39 -1.61
CA ALA A 119 -1.99 3.90 -1.04
C ALA A 119 -2.16 4.83 0.17
N GLY A 120 -3.35 5.37 0.39
CA GLY A 120 -3.70 6.23 1.54
C GLY A 120 -4.03 5.48 2.83
N PHE A 121 -4.26 4.16 2.75
CA PHE A 121 -4.64 3.34 3.90
C PHE A 121 -3.44 2.62 4.51
N ASN A 122 -3.40 2.54 5.83
CA ASN A 122 -2.35 1.81 6.55
C ASN A 122 -2.61 0.30 6.56
N CYS A 123 -3.85 -0.09 6.77
CA CYS A 123 -4.26 -1.48 7.00
C CYS A 123 -5.52 -1.79 6.20
N SER A 124 -5.68 -3.09 5.90
CA SER A 124 -6.84 -3.67 5.25
C SER A 124 -7.11 -5.07 5.81
N TYR A 125 -8.24 -5.63 5.44
CA TYR A 125 -8.60 -7.00 5.79
C TYR A 125 -9.12 -7.71 4.54
N VAL A 126 -8.71 -8.98 4.37
CA VAL A 126 -9.14 -9.87 3.29
C VAL A 126 -9.54 -11.21 3.87
N ALA A 127 -10.77 -11.66 3.62
CA ALA A 127 -11.16 -13.04 3.85
C ALA A 127 -10.75 -13.90 2.65
N VAL A 128 -10.15 -15.08 2.91
CA VAL A 128 -9.77 -16.01 1.83
C VAL A 128 -10.98 -16.89 1.50
N ASP A 129 -11.97 -16.29 0.85
CA ASP A 129 -13.23 -16.94 0.49
C ASP A 129 -13.46 -17.04 -1.03
N THR A 130 -12.60 -16.45 -1.79
CA THR A 130 -12.56 -16.55 -3.26
C THR A 130 -11.10 -16.63 -3.73
N PRO A 131 -10.81 -17.18 -4.93
CA PRO A 131 -9.47 -17.16 -5.52
C PRO A 131 -8.91 -15.74 -5.70
N ARG A 132 -9.81 -14.74 -5.77
CA ARG A 132 -9.44 -13.34 -5.89
C ARG A 132 -8.71 -12.78 -4.66
N ALA A 133 -8.89 -13.40 -3.48
CA ALA A 133 -8.22 -12.96 -2.28
C ALA A 133 -6.68 -12.90 -2.43
N PHE A 134 -6.11 -13.79 -3.21
CA PHE A 134 -4.66 -13.87 -3.43
C PHE A 134 -4.13 -12.73 -4.31
N ASP A 135 -4.76 -12.46 -5.47
CA ASP A 135 -4.35 -11.37 -6.36
C ASP A 135 -4.67 -9.98 -5.78
N GLU A 136 -5.77 -9.85 -5.06
CA GLU A 136 -6.13 -8.62 -4.35
C GLU A 136 -5.13 -8.32 -3.23
N THR A 137 -4.73 -9.33 -2.46
CA THR A 137 -3.70 -9.17 -1.43
C THR A 137 -2.36 -8.73 -2.03
N LEU A 138 -1.93 -9.36 -3.13
CA LEU A 138 -0.72 -8.94 -3.85
C LEU A 138 -0.80 -7.45 -4.24
N TYR A 139 -1.92 -7.03 -4.80
CA TYR A 139 -2.14 -5.64 -5.21
C TYR A 139 -2.11 -4.67 -4.04
N ILE A 140 -2.85 -4.97 -2.97
CA ILE A 140 -2.94 -4.13 -1.77
C ILE A 140 -1.56 -3.96 -1.11
N LEU A 141 -0.83 -5.05 -0.95
CA LEU A 141 0.53 -5.03 -0.42
C LEU A 141 1.48 -4.21 -1.30
N MET A 142 1.39 -4.32 -2.64
CA MET A 142 2.17 -3.50 -3.56
C MET A 142 1.79 -2.01 -3.52
N CYS A 143 0.60 -1.65 -3.03
CA CYS A 143 0.25 -0.27 -2.70
C CYS A 143 0.85 0.18 -1.37
N GLY A 144 1.49 -0.73 -0.63
CA GLY A 144 2.14 -0.48 0.64
C GLY A 144 1.19 -0.49 1.83
N THR A 145 -0.02 -0.99 1.69
CA THR A 145 -1.01 -1.18 2.75
C THR A 145 -0.82 -2.55 3.37
N GLY A 146 -0.81 -2.64 4.70
CA GLY A 146 -0.75 -3.91 5.41
C GLY A 146 -2.06 -4.69 5.27
N VAL A 147 -1.99 -6.02 5.28
CA VAL A 147 -3.16 -6.90 5.13
C VAL A 147 -3.28 -7.85 6.31
N GLY A 148 -4.42 -7.80 7.01
CA GLY A 148 -4.88 -8.90 7.84
C GLY A 148 -5.68 -9.86 6.97
N PHE A 149 -5.35 -11.14 6.94
CA PHE A 149 -6.10 -12.11 6.16
C PHE A 149 -6.64 -13.23 7.04
N SER A 150 -7.81 -13.77 6.70
CA SER A 150 -8.40 -14.88 7.41
C SER A 150 -8.45 -16.13 6.56
N VAL A 151 -7.89 -17.21 7.11
CA VAL A 151 -8.01 -18.59 6.61
C VAL A 151 -8.90 -19.44 7.50
N GLU A 152 -9.83 -18.80 8.22
CA GLU A 152 -10.81 -19.49 9.03
C GLU A 152 -11.74 -20.35 8.16
N ARG A 153 -12.19 -21.49 8.69
CA ARG A 153 -12.97 -22.49 7.96
C ARG A 153 -14.21 -21.94 7.27
N GLN A 154 -14.91 -20.99 7.89
CA GLN A 154 -16.10 -20.37 7.30
C GLN A 154 -15.80 -19.59 6.00
N TYR A 155 -14.56 -19.19 5.79
CA TYR A 155 -14.12 -18.51 4.54
C TYR A 155 -13.57 -19.52 3.55
N ILE A 156 -12.56 -20.30 3.91
CA ILE A 156 -11.91 -21.22 2.96
C ILE A 156 -12.87 -22.28 2.40
N ASN A 157 -13.93 -22.66 3.15
CA ASN A 157 -14.96 -23.56 2.65
C ASN A 157 -15.76 -22.99 1.46
N LYS A 158 -15.70 -21.66 1.21
CA LYS A 158 -16.32 -21.02 0.03
C LYS A 158 -15.46 -21.06 -1.22
N LEU A 159 -14.17 -21.40 -1.08
CA LEU A 159 -13.30 -21.56 -2.23
C LEU A 159 -13.87 -22.62 -3.18
N PRO A 160 -13.65 -22.50 -4.48
CA PRO A 160 -14.07 -23.52 -5.45
C PRO A 160 -13.34 -24.83 -5.19
N ASP A 161 -13.94 -25.93 -5.68
CA ASP A 161 -13.32 -27.23 -5.64
C ASP A 161 -12.08 -27.26 -6.53
N LEU A 162 -11.07 -28.04 -6.13
CA LEU A 162 -9.90 -28.31 -6.94
C LEU A 162 -10.30 -29.21 -8.14
N PRO A 163 -9.58 -29.12 -9.26
CA PRO A 163 -9.80 -30.03 -10.38
C PRO A 163 -9.42 -31.46 -10.00
N GLU A 164 -10.01 -32.44 -10.69
CA GLU A 164 -9.67 -33.85 -10.47
C GLU A 164 -8.24 -34.17 -10.93
N GLU A 165 -7.79 -33.46 -11.98
CA GLU A 165 -6.46 -33.60 -12.54
C GLU A 165 -5.88 -32.22 -12.85
N ILE A 166 -4.56 -32.13 -12.80
CA ILE A 166 -3.85 -30.89 -13.14
C ILE A 166 -2.67 -31.22 -14.06
N ASN A 167 -2.60 -30.56 -15.21
CA ASN A 167 -1.64 -30.86 -16.28
C ASN A 167 -0.93 -29.59 -16.75
N TYR A 168 0.33 -29.73 -17.17
CA TYR A 168 1.07 -28.66 -17.82
C TYR A 168 0.46 -28.36 -19.19
N THR A 169 0.35 -27.05 -19.51
CA THR A 169 -0.21 -26.60 -20.79
C THR A 169 0.73 -25.62 -21.49
N ASP A 170 0.48 -25.38 -22.78
CA ASP A 170 1.20 -24.38 -23.57
C ASP A 170 0.65 -22.95 -23.40
N THR A 171 -0.41 -22.78 -22.62
CA THR A 171 -0.95 -21.46 -22.28
C THR A 171 0.13 -20.62 -21.61
N VAL A 172 0.29 -19.36 -22.04
CA VAL A 172 1.33 -18.47 -21.52
C VAL A 172 0.69 -17.25 -20.84
N VAL A 173 0.90 -17.11 -19.54
CA VAL A 173 0.51 -15.92 -18.78
C VAL A 173 1.56 -14.83 -18.98
N LYS A 174 1.18 -13.71 -19.61
CA LYS A 174 2.09 -12.57 -19.84
C LYS A 174 2.00 -11.55 -18.72
N VAL A 175 3.14 -11.18 -18.17
CA VAL A 175 3.24 -10.23 -17.06
C VAL A 175 3.59 -8.84 -17.57
N ALA A 176 2.71 -7.85 -17.31
CA ALA A 176 3.03 -6.46 -17.58
C ALA A 176 3.79 -5.81 -16.39
N ASP A 177 4.71 -4.89 -16.69
CA ASP A 177 5.58 -4.21 -15.70
C ASP A 177 4.83 -3.13 -14.88
N SER A 178 3.83 -3.54 -14.13
CA SER A 178 3.06 -2.68 -13.23
C SER A 178 2.42 -3.49 -12.10
N LYS A 179 2.05 -2.83 -11.00
CA LYS A 179 1.31 -3.45 -9.88
C LYS A 179 0.06 -4.18 -10.35
N ILE A 180 -0.75 -3.50 -11.18
CA ILE A 180 -1.97 -4.07 -11.76
C ILE A 180 -1.63 -5.22 -12.70
N GLY A 181 -0.53 -5.13 -13.46
CA GLY A 181 -0.07 -6.19 -14.36
C GLY A 181 0.30 -7.46 -13.61
N TRP A 182 1.03 -7.34 -12.50
CA TRP A 182 1.37 -8.49 -11.65
C TRP A 182 0.13 -9.13 -11.02
N ALA A 183 -0.77 -8.31 -10.45
CA ALA A 183 -2.01 -8.82 -9.87
C ALA A 183 -2.91 -9.51 -10.92
N LYS A 184 -3.04 -8.94 -12.12
CA LYS A 184 -3.80 -9.56 -13.23
C LYS A 184 -3.19 -10.88 -13.67
N ALA A 185 -1.86 -10.94 -13.81
CA ALA A 185 -1.16 -12.15 -14.17
C ALA A 185 -1.35 -13.25 -13.11
N TYR A 186 -1.25 -12.88 -11.82
CA TYR A 186 -1.48 -13.84 -10.74
C TYR A 186 -2.95 -14.31 -10.68
N LYS A 187 -3.91 -13.41 -10.91
CA LYS A 187 -5.33 -13.77 -11.04
C LYS A 187 -5.55 -14.79 -12.17
N GLU A 188 -4.99 -14.52 -13.35
CA GLU A 188 -5.10 -15.40 -14.52
C GLU A 188 -4.47 -16.75 -14.20
N PHE A 189 -3.28 -16.77 -13.61
CA PHE A 189 -2.57 -17.97 -13.18
C PHE A 189 -3.42 -18.83 -12.22
N MET A 190 -3.98 -18.22 -11.17
CA MET A 190 -4.88 -18.88 -10.22
C MET A 190 -6.11 -19.45 -10.90
N SER A 191 -6.71 -18.72 -11.83
CA SER A 191 -7.89 -19.18 -12.58
C SER A 191 -7.58 -20.42 -13.42
N LEU A 192 -6.41 -20.47 -14.07
CA LEU A 192 -5.95 -21.60 -14.85
C LEU A 192 -5.67 -22.83 -13.96
N LEU A 193 -5.06 -22.65 -12.79
CA LEU A 193 -4.85 -23.74 -11.84
C LEU A 193 -6.17 -24.37 -11.37
N TYR A 194 -7.18 -23.56 -11.06
CA TYR A 194 -8.51 -24.06 -10.70
C TYR A 194 -9.22 -24.74 -11.86
N SER A 195 -8.82 -24.49 -13.11
CA SER A 195 -9.32 -25.21 -14.30
C SER A 195 -8.46 -26.44 -14.69
N GLY A 196 -7.52 -26.85 -13.85
CA GLY A 196 -6.66 -28.02 -14.08
C GLY A 196 -5.46 -27.76 -14.99
N GLN A 197 -5.09 -26.50 -15.20
CA GLN A 197 -4.01 -26.12 -16.11
C GLN A 197 -2.84 -25.48 -15.37
N ILE A 198 -1.63 -25.99 -15.57
CA ILE A 198 -0.39 -25.31 -15.14
C ILE A 198 0.17 -24.58 -16.37
N PRO A 199 -0.01 -23.26 -16.49
CA PRO A 199 0.48 -22.50 -17.62
C PRO A 199 1.98 -22.22 -17.51
N LYS A 200 2.59 -21.88 -18.65
CA LYS A 200 3.88 -21.18 -18.68
C LYS A 200 3.66 -19.71 -18.37
N TRP A 201 4.74 -18.99 -18.03
CA TRP A 201 4.69 -17.54 -17.80
C TRP A 201 5.79 -16.83 -18.58
N ASP A 202 5.50 -15.59 -18.98
CA ASP A 202 6.44 -14.71 -19.68
C ASP A 202 6.59 -13.40 -18.89
N VAL A 203 7.76 -13.22 -18.30
CA VAL A 203 8.15 -12.04 -17.50
C VAL A 203 9.14 -11.14 -18.26
N SER A 204 9.34 -11.34 -19.55
CA SER A 204 10.32 -10.63 -20.37
C SER A 204 10.12 -9.10 -20.35
N ASN A 205 8.88 -8.65 -20.15
CA ASN A 205 8.54 -7.22 -20.06
C ASN A 205 8.77 -6.63 -18.69
N VAL A 206 9.07 -7.43 -17.65
CA VAL A 206 9.27 -6.94 -16.29
C VAL A 206 10.67 -6.32 -16.18
N ARG A 207 10.73 -5.12 -15.62
CA ARG A 207 12.00 -4.40 -15.41
C ARG A 207 13.00 -5.22 -14.60
N PRO A 208 14.31 -5.09 -14.89
CA PRO A 208 15.34 -5.86 -14.20
C PRO A 208 15.49 -5.42 -12.74
N HIS A 209 16.10 -6.31 -11.96
CA HIS A 209 16.48 -6.01 -10.58
C HIS A 209 17.31 -4.72 -10.48
N GLY A 210 17.05 -3.92 -9.45
CA GLY A 210 17.77 -2.67 -9.19
C GLY A 210 17.28 -1.45 -9.97
N ALA A 211 16.38 -1.59 -10.94
CA ALA A 211 15.79 -0.45 -11.65
C ALA A 211 15.06 0.52 -10.70
N ARG A 212 15.14 1.82 -10.96
CA ARG A 212 14.55 2.85 -10.09
C ARG A 212 13.02 2.86 -10.16
N LEU A 213 12.36 2.88 -9.01
CA LEU A 213 10.91 3.01 -8.91
C LEU A 213 10.51 4.49 -8.85
N LYS A 214 9.71 4.95 -9.81
CA LYS A 214 9.40 6.39 -9.97
C LYS A 214 8.31 6.90 -9.01
N THR A 215 7.36 6.06 -8.63
CA THR A 215 6.16 6.51 -7.87
C THR A 215 6.40 6.60 -6.38
N PHE A 216 7.01 5.58 -5.78
CA PHE A 216 7.22 5.48 -4.33
C PHE A 216 8.69 5.60 -3.91
N GLY A 217 9.60 5.66 -4.89
CA GLY A 217 11.04 5.53 -4.66
C GLY A 217 11.44 4.07 -4.32
N GLY A 218 12.73 3.82 -4.25
CA GLY A 218 13.28 2.47 -4.07
C GLY A 218 13.72 1.83 -5.39
N ARG A 219 14.04 0.54 -5.34
CA ARG A 219 14.53 -0.23 -6.49
C ARG A 219 13.64 -1.44 -6.74
N ALA A 220 13.51 -1.84 -7.99
CA ALA A 220 12.75 -3.02 -8.41
C ALA A 220 13.44 -4.31 -7.96
N SER A 221 12.63 -5.32 -7.62
CA SER A 221 13.09 -6.69 -7.33
C SER A 221 13.52 -7.47 -8.57
N GLY A 222 13.07 -7.03 -9.74
CA GLY A 222 13.10 -7.86 -10.95
C GLY A 222 12.00 -8.91 -10.96
N PRO A 223 11.97 -9.81 -11.98
CA PRO A 223 10.93 -10.80 -12.16
C PRO A 223 11.02 -12.01 -11.21
N ALA A 224 12.22 -12.39 -10.76
CA ALA A 224 12.46 -13.64 -10.04
C ALA A 224 11.52 -13.90 -8.85
N PRO A 225 11.18 -12.94 -7.97
CA PRO A 225 10.24 -13.21 -6.87
C PRO A 225 8.84 -13.58 -7.36
N LEU A 226 8.39 -13.03 -8.50
CA LEU A 226 7.10 -13.35 -9.06
C LEU A 226 7.10 -14.75 -9.71
N GLU A 227 8.18 -15.11 -10.39
CA GLU A 227 8.36 -16.46 -10.93
C GLU A 227 8.36 -17.52 -9.84
N ASP A 228 9.02 -17.22 -8.72
CA ASP A 228 9.04 -18.08 -7.54
C ASP A 228 7.63 -18.20 -6.90
N LEU A 229 6.83 -17.12 -6.90
CA LEU A 229 5.43 -17.19 -6.48
C LEU A 229 4.61 -18.11 -7.40
N PHE A 230 4.73 -18.00 -8.71
CA PHE A 230 4.03 -18.85 -9.66
C PHE A 230 4.39 -20.33 -9.46
N GLN A 231 5.70 -20.62 -9.36
CA GLN A 231 6.17 -21.99 -9.13
C GLN A 231 5.69 -22.56 -7.80
N PHE A 232 5.77 -21.77 -6.71
CA PHE A 232 5.29 -22.17 -5.39
C PHE A 232 3.78 -22.48 -5.41
N THR A 233 3.01 -21.59 -6.06
CA THR A 233 1.56 -21.77 -6.19
C THR A 233 1.21 -23.03 -6.99
N ALA A 234 1.88 -23.27 -8.12
CA ALA A 234 1.69 -24.48 -8.91
C ALA A 234 1.98 -25.75 -8.09
N ASN A 235 3.06 -25.75 -7.29
CA ASN A 235 3.41 -26.88 -6.44
C ASN A 235 2.35 -27.16 -5.38
N ILE A 236 1.80 -26.13 -4.70
CA ILE A 236 0.70 -26.29 -3.73
C ILE A 236 -0.52 -26.93 -4.39
N PHE A 237 -0.92 -26.47 -5.58
CA PHE A 237 -2.06 -27.04 -6.29
C PHE A 237 -1.79 -28.47 -6.72
N PHE A 238 -0.62 -28.75 -7.29
CA PHE A 238 -0.22 -30.09 -7.69
C PHE A 238 -0.26 -31.07 -6.52
N ASP A 239 0.34 -30.69 -5.39
CA ASP A 239 0.35 -31.51 -4.18
C ASP A 239 -1.04 -31.74 -3.59
N ALA A 240 -1.90 -30.72 -3.60
CA ALA A 240 -3.26 -30.81 -3.09
C ALA A 240 -4.10 -31.77 -3.94
N VAL A 241 -4.00 -31.68 -5.27
CA VAL A 241 -4.68 -32.60 -6.22
C VAL A 241 -4.13 -34.03 -6.07
N ALA A 242 -2.81 -34.19 -6.01
CA ALA A 242 -2.18 -35.51 -5.84
C ALA A 242 -2.58 -36.19 -4.51
N LYS A 243 -2.88 -35.43 -3.46
CA LYS A 243 -3.41 -35.90 -2.18
C LYS A 243 -4.93 -36.17 -2.19
N GLY A 244 -5.61 -35.91 -3.30
CA GLY A 244 -7.06 -36.05 -3.44
C GLY A 244 -7.87 -35.04 -2.62
N GLN A 245 -7.31 -33.87 -2.33
CA GLN A 245 -8.04 -32.79 -1.64
C GLN A 245 -9.12 -32.24 -2.56
N LYS A 246 -10.33 -32.04 -2.01
CA LYS A 246 -11.40 -31.35 -2.75
C LYS A 246 -11.20 -29.85 -2.84
N LYS A 247 -10.57 -29.26 -1.82
CA LYS A 247 -10.32 -27.81 -1.71
C LYS A 247 -8.95 -27.58 -1.11
N LEU A 248 -8.40 -26.41 -1.33
CA LEU A 248 -7.27 -25.95 -0.55
C LEU A 248 -7.66 -25.89 0.93
N VAL A 249 -6.78 -26.34 1.81
CA VAL A 249 -7.00 -26.30 3.25
C VAL A 249 -6.39 -25.04 3.86
N SER A 250 -6.66 -24.78 5.14
CA SER A 250 -6.23 -23.55 5.83
C SER A 250 -4.73 -23.29 5.71
N ILE A 251 -3.90 -24.32 5.86
CA ILE A 251 -2.44 -24.16 5.78
C ILE A 251 -1.98 -23.85 4.35
N ASP A 252 -2.58 -24.48 3.32
CA ASP A 252 -2.24 -24.19 1.93
C ASP A 252 -2.54 -22.72 1.59
N CYS A 253 -3.72 -22.24 2.02
CA CYS A 253 -4.12 -20.83 1.84
C CYS A 253 -3.22 -19.88 2.62
N HIS A 254 -2.84 -20.23 3.84
CA HIS A 254 -1.92 -19.47 4.66
C HIS A 254 -0.56 -19.31 3.96
N ASP A 255 0.00 -20.41 3.51
CA ASP A 255 1.34 -20.43 2.90
C ASP A 255 1.36 -19.66 1.58
N LEU A 256 0.29 -19.74 0.77
CA LEU A 256 0.11 -18.92 -0.43
C LEU A 256 0.08 -17.42 -0.09
N MET A 257 -0.67 -17.02 0.95
CA MET A 257 -0.73 -15.62 1.37
C MET A 257 0.63 -15.13 1.90
N CYS A 258 1.33 -15.94 2.65
CA CYS A 258 2.70 -15.63 3.10
C CYS A 258 3.67 -15.48 1.93
N LYS A 259 3.57 -16.35 0.92
CA LYS A 259 4.39 -16.27 -0.29
C LYS A 259 4.08 -15.02 -1.11
N VAL A 260 2.82 -14.63 -1.22
CA VAL A 260 2.41 -13.35 -1.83
C VAL A 260 3.07 -12.16 -1.13
N ALA A 261 3.13 -12.16 0.21
CA ALA A 261 3.78 -11.08 0.95
C ALA A 261 5.30 -11.05 0.73
N GLU A 262 5.95 -12.20 0.65
CA GLU A 262 7.39 -12.31 0.38
C GLU A 262 7.78 -11.59 -0.92
N VAL A 263 7.01 -11.78 -1.98
CA VAL A 263 7.23 -11.09 -3.27
C VAL A 263 7.29 -9.58 -3.12
N VAL A 264 6.42 -9.03 -2.30
CA VAL A 264 6.33 -7.57 -2.10
C VAL A 264 7.46 -7.03 -1.23
N VAL A 265 7.89 -7.80 -0.21
CA VAL A 265 9.00 -7.40 0.68
C VAL A 265 10.32 -7.34 -0.09
N VAL A 266 10.58 -8.33 -0.93
CA VAL A 266 11.79 -8.38 -1.76
C VAL A 266 11.78 -7.27 -2.82
N GLY A 267 10.59 -6.83 -3.26
CA GLY A 267 10.41 -5.77 -4.25
C GLY A 267 10.87 -4.37 -3.86
N GLY A 268 11.45 -4.16 -2.69
CA GLY A 268 11.98 -2.86 -2.26
C GLY A 268 10.90 -1.78 -2.04
N VAL A 269 9.64 -2.12 -2.26
CA VAL A 269 8.50 -1.26 -2.00
C VAL A 269 8.05 -1.53 -0.58
N ARG A 270 8.45 -0.66 0.33
CA ARG A 270 7.96 -0.50 1.71
C ARG A 270 7.49 -1.78 2.40
N ARG A 271 7.95 -1.94 3.60
CA ARG A 271 7.57 -3.00 4.55
C ARG A 271 6.06 -3.18 4.57
N SER A 272 5.56 -4.15 3.82
CA SER A 272 4.21 -4.65 3.95
C SER A 272 4.12 -5.42 5.27
N ALA A 273 3.04 -5.24 6.00
CA ALA A 273 2.73 -6.05 7.16
C ALA A 273 1.65 -7.06 6.79
N LEU A 274 1.81 -8.29 7.24
CA LEU A 274 0.83 -9.35 7.05
C LEU A 274 0.50 -9.97 8.40
N ILE A 275 -0.81 -10.18 8.68
CA ILE A 275 -1.29 -10.89 9.87
C ILE A 275 -2.25 -11.96 9.43
N SER A 276 -2.00 -13.20 9.88
CA SER A 276 -2.87 -14.34 9.64
C SER A 276 -3.86 -14.51 10.78
N LEU A 277 -5.12 -14.77 10.43
CA LEU A 277 -6.20 -15.14 11.35
C LEU A 277 -6.69 -16.53 11.02
N SER A 278 -6.82 -17.38 12.05
CA SER A 278 -7.27 -18.76 11.92
C SER A 278 -8.15 -19.18 13.09
N ASN A 279 -8.86 -20.30 12.94
CA ASN A 279 -9.61 -20.86 14.05
C ASN A 279 -8.66 -21.46 15.10
N LEU A 280 -8.91 -21.20 16.38
CA LEU A 280 -8.14 -21.79 17.49
C LEU A 280 -8.20 -23.33 17.51
N SER A 281 -9.25 -23.93 16.93
CA SER A 281 -9.45 -25.37 16.81
C SER A 281 -8.85 -25.98 15.54
N ASP A 282 -8.13 -25.20 14.72
CA ASP A 282 -7.46 -25.72 13.52
C ASP A 282 -6.06 -26.21 13.88
N GLU A 283 -5.91 -27.51 14.03
CA GLU A 283 -4.64 -28.14 14.44
C GLU A 283 -3.51 -27.94 13.45
N ARG A 284 -3.84 -27.69 12.16
CA ARG A 284 -2.86 -27.39 11.11
C ARG A 284 -2.26 -26.00 11.21
N MET A 285 -2.94 -25.10 11.91
CA MET A 285 -2.51 -23.72 12.12
C MET A 285 -1.84 -23.51 13.49
N ARG A 286 -1.74 -24.57 14.29
CA ARG A 286 -1.01 -24.61 15.56
C ARG A 286 0.45 -24.98 15.33
#